data_25380a07e20a33ba2acd9fb00c2d5729
#
_entry.id   25380a07e20a33ba2acd9fb00c2d5729
#
_cell.length_a   1.000
_cell.length_b   1.000
_cell.length_c   1.000
_cell.angle_alpha   90.00
_cell.angle_beta   90.00
_cell.angle_gamma   90.00
#
_symmetry.space_group_name_H-M   'P 1'
#
loop_
_entity.id
_entity.type
_entity.pdbx_description
1 polymer ?
#
loop_
_entity_poly.entity_id
_entity_poly.type
_entity_poly.pdbx_seq_one_letter_code
_entity_poly.pdbx_strand_id
1 'polypeptide(L)'
;MARRFWTLALSATAIALTVPSCGTAQIKGTVGEASDVTIQGSILEPEKLVVTDDAKLTGLIKAPAGFKVDVFARDLSNPRMLAVSPKGIVYATRRTVGDVIMLKDDNNDGKADGAVTVASRPNMHGIAFDGNKVFLVTIHDVYTADVKEDGTFGPFTRIIDDLPDAGQHANRTINVGPDGMLYISVGSTCNECQEDNQENATIVRASKDGMTRTIFASGLRNTIGFDWEPTTGGLYGIDHGIDWLGDEVQVEELNRIEQGKKYGWPYVYGMSGINPHINPPEGITLDQWAKQSTEPVLGYTAHSAPMQMAFYDGNAFPADYRGDAFIAMRGSWNRRPPSGYEVVRVNFEKGKPVGFEKFLDGFLLQQENGKYGYLGRLTGIAVGKDGSLFVADDSNGVVYKVTYTGAVAKQAGEPPPVPNVVADMPASKIAIDLVNAKSDQAIAVKASFEKDGPVPVQYVADGDNASPAIEWSRVPEGTRSFVLIADDPDAAKPKPFTHWLAYDIPAETTKLREGIPGAPILQEPKEMKQGANSMGSVGYTGPKPPVGDPAHHYHFQVFALDVKTLGLDPGANRDGVLRAMEGHVLGRGQIIGTFERKMATK
;
A
#
# COMPACT_ATOMS: atom_id res chain seq x y z
N MET A 1 80.19 -21.71 27.45
CA MET A 1 79.12 -22.43 26.81
C MET A 1 77.79 -21.90 27.38
N ALA A 2 77.10 -20.97 26.68
CA ALA A 2 75.91 -20.33 27.15
C ALA A 2 74.72 -20.90 26.36
N ARG A 3 73.78 -21.52 27.03
CA ARG A 3 72.47 -21.96 26.45
C ARG A 3 71.45 -20.84 26.64
N ARG A 4 70.96 -20.31 25.50
CA ARG A 4 69.83 -19.39 25.46
C ARG A 4 68.50 -20.19 25.55
N PHE A 5 67.70 -19.84 26.54
CA PHE A 5 66.27 -20.28 26.61
C PHE A 5 65.39 -19.28 25.83
N TRP A 6 64.66 -19.77 24.89
CA TRP A 6 63.60 -19.03 24.23
C TRP A 6 62.28 -19.30 24.97
N THR A 7 61.70 -18.27 25.55
CA THR A 7 60.33 -18.29 26.06
C THR A 7 59.40 -17.91 24.95
N LEU A 8 58.54 -18.84 24.52
CA LEU A 8 57.37 -18.55 23.65
C LEU A 8 56.28 -17.92 24.51
N ALA A 9 55.94 -16.66 24.22
CA ALA A 9 54.75 -16.03 24.73
C ALA A 9 53.59 -16.41 23.80
N LEU A 10 52.65 -17.24 24.25
CA LEU A 10 51.36 -17.42 23.59
C LEU A 10 50.48 -16.20 23.85
N SER A 11 50.31 -15.36 22.83
CA SER A 11 49.25 -14.35 22.83
C SER A 11 47.92 -15.02 22.52
N ALA A 12 47.05 -15.12 23.51
CA ALA A 12 45.66 -15.52 23.32
C ALA A 12 44.93 -14.37 22.63
N THR A 13 44.71 -14.50 21.32
CA THR A 13 43.84 -13.59 20.59
C THR A 13 42.39 -14.02 20.91
N ALA A 14 41.73 -13.24 21.75
CA ALA A 14 40.29 -13.37 21.97
C ALA A 14 39.61 -12.95 20.68
N ILE A 15 39.07 -13.92 19.93
CA ILE A 15 38.14 -13.67 18.83
C ILE A 15 36.83 -13.25 19.49
N ALA A 16 36.59 -11.95 19.57
CA ALA A 16 35.25 -11.43 19.87
C ALA A 16 34.35 -11.78 18.66
N LEU A 17 33.53 -12.78 18.83
CA LEU A 17 32.37 -13.00 17.95
C LEU A 17 31.42 -11.83 18.11
N THR A 18 31.60 -10.80 17.29
CA THR A 18 30.58 -9.78 17.11
C THR A 18 29.44 -10.42 16.37
N VAL A 19 28.36 -10.70 17.10
CA VAL A 19 27.05 -10.98 16.50
C VAL A 19 26.71 -9.76 15.64
N PRO A 20 26.49 -9.88 14.33
CA PRO A 20 26.07 -8.73 13.54
C PRO A 20 24.72 -8.28 14.07
N SER A 21 24.67 -7.07 14.64
CA SER A 21 23.40 -6.41 14.93
C SER A 21 22.72 -6.19 13.59
N CYS A 22 21.68 -6.96 13.35
CA CYS A 22 20.82 -6.79 12.18
C CYS A 22 20.26 -5.37 12.22
N GLY A 23 20.66 -4.49 11.29
CA GLY A 23 19.81 -3.36 11.08
C GLY A 23 20.33 -1.96 10.87
N THR A 24 21.63 -1.67 10.87
CA THR A 24 22.09 -0.39 10.31
C THR A 24 22.86 -0.67 9.03
N ALA A 25 22.22 -0.40 7.89
CA ALA A 25 22.92 -0.35 6.62
C ALA A 25 23.52 1.05 6.47
N GLN A 26 24.84 1.15 6.55
CA GLN A 26 25.57 2.34 6.11
C GLN A 26 25.99 2.12 4.65
N ILE A 27 25.39 2.85 3.73
CA ILE A 27 25.79 2.81 2.32
C ILE A 27 26.59 4.09 2.04
N LYS A 28 27.83 3.94 1.62
CA LYS A 28 28.60 5.05 1.05
C LYS A 28 28.27 5.16 -0.42
N GLY A 29 27.72 6.29 -0.84
CA GLY A 29 27.47 6.63 -2.22
C GLY A 29 28.19 7.89 -2.64
N THR A 30 28.51 8.03 -3.91
CA THR A 30 29.05 9.26 -4.50
C THR A 30 27.90 10.02 -5.16
N VAL A 31 27.66 11.25 -4.74
CA VAL A 31 26.69 12.16 -5.36
C VAL A 31 27.45 13.27 -6.08
N GLY A 32 27.35 13.32 -7.42
CA GLY A 32 28.10 14.32 -8.22
C GLY A 32 29.62 14.18 -8.13
N GLU A 33 30.31 15.21 -8.54
CA GLU A 33 31.78 15.21 -8.66
C GLU A 33 32.53 15.22 -7.34
N ALA A 34 32.09 14.77 -6.21
CA ALA A 34 33.04 14.75 -5.09
C ALA A 34 32.54 14.62 -3.68
N SER A 35 31.36 14.22 -3.39
CA SER A 35 31.07 14.00 -1.97
C SER A 35 30.73 12.53 -1.70
N ASP A 36 31.54 11.90 -0.85
CA ASP A 36 31.13 10.66 -0.22
C ASP A 36 29.93 10.93 0.69
N VAL A 37 28.76 10.41 0.32
CA VAL A 37 27.56 10.53 1.14
C VAL A 37 27.38 9.25 1.95
N THR A 38 27.21 9.38 3.25
CA THR A 38 26.82 8.26 4.11
C THR A 38 25.31 8.28 4.29
N ILE A 39 24.63 7.32 3.69
CA ILE A 39 23.20 7.12 3.88
C ILE A 39 23.00 6.39 5.21
N GLN A 40 22.21 6.98 6.11
CA GLN A 40 21.93 6.43 7.43
C GLN A 40 20.48 6.01 7.53
N GLY A 41 20.23 4.87 8.17
CA GLY A 41 18.90 4.39 8.46
C GLY A 41 18.90 2.91 8.82
N SER A 42 17.80 2.47 9.40
CA SER A 42 17.51 1.06 9.67
C SER A 42 16.56 0.53 8.62
N ILE A 43 16.80 -0.67 8.10
CA ILE A 43 15.78 -1.40 7.35
C ILE A 43 15.11 -2.37 8.32
N LEU A 44 13.85 -2.12 8.64
CA LEU A 44 13.04 -2.98 9.47
C LEU A 44 11.61 -2.95 8.96
N GLU A 45 11.26 -3.94 8.15
CA GLU A 45 9.90 -4.16 7.73
C GLU A 45 9.21 -5.11 8.73
N PRO A 46 8.20 -4.65 9.50
CA PRO A 46 7.43 -5.52 10.38
C PRO A 46 6.74 -6.64 9.61
N GLU A 47 6.61 -7.80 10.23
CA GLU A 47 5.96 -8.96 9.64
C GLU A 47 4.43 -8.76 9.56
N LYS A 48 3.80 -9.14 8.44
CA LYS A 48 2.34 -9.08 8.33
C LYS A 48 1.69 -10.17 9.19
N LEU A 49 0.85 -9.77 10.13
CA LEU A 49 0.03 -10.65 10.95
C LEU A 49 -1.36 -10.76 10.30
N VAL A 50 -1.80 -11.99 10.05
CA VAL A 50 -3.08 -12.23 9.36
C VAL A 50 -4.15 -12.61 10.37
N VAL A 51 -5.21 -11.80 10.46
CA VAL A 51 -6.41 -12.07 11.26
C VAL A 51 -7.61 -12.07 10.33
N THR A 52 -8.20 -13.23 10.11
CA THR A 52 -9.33 -13.42 9.19
C THR A 52 -10.69 -13.20 9.85
N ASP A 53 -10.77 -13.35 11.17
CA ASP A 53 -11.99 -13.12 11.95
C ASP A 53 -12.14 -11.63 12.27
N ASP A 54 -13.26 -11.03 11.86
CA ASP A 54 -13.53 -9.60 12.03
C ASP A 54 -13.57 -9.17 13.50
N ALA A 55 -14.20 -9.97 14.35
CA ALA A 55 -14.33 -9.64 15.76
C ALA A 55 -12.97 -9.71 16.49
N LYS A 56 -12.13 -10.68 16.12
CA LYS A 56 -10.75 -10.76 16.61
C LYS A 56 -9.92 -9.58 16.12
N LEU A 57 -10.02 -9.24 14.84
CA LEU A 57 -9.27 -8.13 14.25
C LEU A 57 -9.63 -6.80 14.92
N THR A 58 -10.92 -6.47 14.96
CA THR A 58 -11.38 -5.22 15.57
C THR A 58 -11.18 -5.19 17.09
N GLY A 59 -11.19 -6.35 17.76
CA GLY A 59 -10.87 -6.48 19.19
C GLY A 59 -9.42 -6.17 19.54
N LEU A 60 -8.49 -6.21 18.58
CA LEU A 60 -7.07 -5.83 18.75
C LEU A 60 -6.83 -4.34 18.50
N ILE A 61 -7.76 -3.66 17.81
CA ILE A 61 -7.66 -2.22 17.55
C ILE A 61 -8.10 -1.45 18.79
N LYS A 62 -7.28 -0.50 19.20
CA LYS A 62 -7.56 0.40 20.31
C LYS A 62 -8.13 1.70 19.80
N ALA A 63 -9.24 2.14 20.36
CA ALA A 63 -9.87 3.41 20.10
C ALA A 63 -10.16 4.14 21.42
N PRO A 64 -10.35 5.47 21.43
CA PRO A 64 -10.76 6.20 22.62
C PRO A 64 -12.10 5.70 23.18
N ALA A 65 -12.35 5.95 24.47
CA ALA A 65 -13.59 5.53 25.14
C ALA A 65 -14.83 6.07 24.41
N GLY A 66 -15.82 5.19 24.21
CA GLY A 66 -17.05 5.50 23.50
C GLY A 66 -17.01 5.31 21.98
N PHE A 67 -15.83 5.07 21.40
CA PHE A 67 -15.70 4.72 19.99
C PHE A 67 -15.76 3.20 19.78
N LYS A 68 -16.34 2.82 18.66
CA LYS A 68 -16.44 1.44 18.19
C LYS A 68 -15.84 1.34 16.79
N VAL A 69 -15.08 0.29 16.53
CA VAL A 69 -14.50 -0.03 15.23
C VAL A 69 -15.14 -1.31 14.71
N ASP A 70 -15.75 -1.25 13.54
CA ASP A 70 -16.32 -2.40 12.84
C ASP A 70 -15.66 -2.55 11.46
N VAL A 71 -15.67 -3.76 10.89
CA VAL A 71 -15.33 -3.99 9.49
C VAL A 71 -16.54 -3.60 8.64
N PHE A 72 -16.40 -2.55 7.83
CA PHE A 72 -17.42 -2.09 6.89
C PHE A 72 -17.40 -2.92 5.60
N ALA A 73 -16.21 -3.17 5.06
CA ALA A 73 -16.03 -3.99 3.86
C ALA A 73 -14.69 -4.70 3.90
N ARG A 74 -14.60 -5.88 3.28
CA ARG A 74 -13.35 -6.64 3.18
C ARG A 74 -13.18 -7.30 1.82
N ASP A 75 -12.04 -7.94 1.63
CA ASP A 75 -11.63 -8.61 0.38
C ASP A 75 -11.55 -7.64 -0.82
N LEU A 76 -11.30 -6.36 -0.53
CA LEU A 76 -11.26 -5.28 -1.51
C LEU A 76 -9.92 -5.17 -2.26
N SER A 77 -9.00 -6.12 -2.08
CA SER A 77 -7.62 -6.05 -2.58
C SER A 77 -6.85 -4.88 -1.95
N ASN A 78 -6.50 -3.85 -2.66
CA ASN A 78 -5.63 -2.78 -2.20
C ASN A 78 -6.37 -1.42 -2.17
N PRO A 79 -7.36 -1.19 -1.26
CA PRO A 79 -8.06 0.08 -1.17
C PRO A 79 -7.10 1.19 -0.72
N ARG A 80 -7.09 2.31 -1.42
CA ARG A 80 -6.14 3.39 -1.19
C ARG A 80 -6.80 4.65 -0.67
N MET A 81 -7.38 5.47 -1.55
CA MET A 81 -8.06 6.70 -1.15
C MET A 81 -9.55 6.43 -0.99
N LEU A 82 -10.14 7.00 0.03
CA LEU A 82 -11.57 6.95 0.28
C LEU A 82 -12.21 8.30 -0.04
N ALA A 83 -13.43 8.26 -0.56
CA ALA A 83 -14.27 9.44 -0.68
C ALA A 83 -15.73 9.07 -0.40
N VAL A 84 -16.46 9.98 0.22
CA VAL A 84 -17.90 9.83 0.46
C VAL A 84 -18.64 10.82 -0.41
N SER A 85 -19.57 10.34 -1.24
CA SER A 85 -20.37 11.23 -2.07
C SER A 85 -21.38 12.01 -1.24
N PRO A 86 -21.96 13.12 -1.76
CA PRO A 86 -23.01 13.86 -1.07
C PRO A 86 -24.24 13.02 -0.68
N LYS A 87 -24.42 11.88 -1.35
CA LYS A 87 -25.46 10.90 -1.01
C LYS A 87 -25.11 9.95 0.14
N GLY A 88 -23.85 9.98 0.61
CA GLY A 88 -23.35 9.13 1.70
C GLY A 88 -22.78 7.79 1.24
N ILE A 89 -22.65 7.58 -0.07
CA ILE A 89 -22.04 6.37 -0.63
C ILE A 89 -20.52 6.46 -0.51
N VAL A 90 -19.89 5.40 -0.04
CA VAL A 90 -18.44 5.29 0.11
C VAL A 90 -17.81 4.78 -1.18
N TYR A 91 -16.70 5.37 -1.60
CA TYR A 91 -15.90 4.93 -2.74
C TYR A 91 -14.46 4.72 -2.30
N ALA A 92 -13.83 3.71 -2.87
CA ALA A 92 -12.40 3.46 -2.67
C ALA A 92 -11.69 3.32 -4.01
N THR A 93 -10.55 3.99 -4.15
CA THR A 93 -9.64 3.75 -5.28
C THR A 93 -8.78 2.54 -4.98
N ARG A 94 -8.47 1.73 -6.02
CA ARG A 94 -7.55 0.59 -5.91
C ARG A 94 -6.45 0.73 -6.96
N ARG A 95 -5.37 1.41 -6.58
CA ARG A 95 -4.30 1.77 -7.53
C ARG A 95 -3.69 0.56 -8.23
N THR A 96 -3.45 -0.52 -7.49
CA THR A 96 -2.85 -1.75 -8.03
C THR A 96 -3.77 -2.46 -9.01
N VAL A 97 -5.08 -2.41 -8.77
CA VAL A 97 -6.12 -2.93 -9.68
C VAL A 97 -6.36 -1.96 -10.84
N GLY A 98 -6.24 -0.66 -10.60
CA GLY A 98 -6.51 0.39 -11.58
C GLY A 98 -8.00 0.72 -11.68
N ASP A 99 -8.72 0.77 -10.55
CA ASP A 99 -10.14 1.04 -10.57
C ASP A 99 -10.64 1.84 -9.36
N VAL A 100 -11.91 2.17 -9.38
CA VAL A 100 -12.69 2.73 -8.27
C VAL A 100 -13.85 1.81 -7.99
N ILE A 101 -14.01 1.40 -6.74
CA ILE A 101 -15.16 0.64 -6.26
C ILE A 101 -16.10 1.52 -5.46
N MET A 102 -17.38 1.25 -5.60
CA MET A 102 -18.47 1.80 -4.83
C MET A 102 -18.93 0.78 -3.78
N LEU A 103 -19.04 1.22 -2.54
CA LEU A 103 -19.41 0.43 -1.38
C LEU A 103 -20.71 1.01 -0.79
N LYS A 104 -21.80 0.27 -0.85
CA LYS A 104 -23.11 0.67 -0.33
C LYS A 104 -23.52 -0.21 0.84
N ASP A 105 -24.19 0.38 1.79
CA ASP A 105 -24.91 -0.26 2.89
C ASP A 105 -26.39 0.05 2.69
N ASP A 106 -27.05 -0.69 1.78
CA ASP A 106 -28.45 -0.44 1.40
C ASP A 106 -29.42 -0.96 2.48
N ASN A 107 -28.99 -1.93 3.30
CA ASN A 107 -29.79 -2.52 4.38
C ASN A 107 -29.58 -1.81 5.74
N ASN A 108 -28.62 -0.87 5.83
CA ASN A 108 -28.25 -0.10 7.01
C ASN A 108 -27.80 -0.97 8.22
N ASP A 109 -27.12 -2.08 7.97
CA ASP A 109 -26.55 -2.93 9.03
C ASP A 109 -25.13 -2.49 9.47
N GLY A 110 -24.59 -1.46 8.82
CA GLY A 110 -23.26 -0.90 9.09
C GLY A 110 -22.15 -1.61 8.31
N LYS A 111 -22.49 -2.44 7.33
CA LYS A 111 -21.56 -3.12 6.42
C LYS A 111 -21.96 -2.85 4.98
N ALA A 112 -20.99 -2.88 4.10
CA ALA A 112 -21.26 -2.81 2.67
C ALA A 112 -21.87 -4.13 2.17
N ASP A 113 -22.97 -4.05 1.42
CA ASP A 113 -23.65 -5.21 0.81
C ASP A 113 -22.83 -5.82 -0.34
N GLY A 114 -21.80 -5.12 -0.81
CA GLY A 114 -20.88 -5.55 -1.85
C GLY A 114 -20.02 -4.40 -2.38
N ALA A 115 -19.15 -4.74 -3.32
CA ALA A 115 -18.29 -3.78 -4.02
C ALA A 115 -18.62 -3.79 -5.51
N VAL A 116 -18.89 -2.61 -6.08
CA VAL A 116 -19.19 -2.45 -7.51
C VAL A 116 -18.13 -1.56 -8.14
N THR A 117 -17.42 -2.07 -9.16
CA THR A 117 -16.48 -1.26 -9.93
C THR A 117 -17.23 -0.21 -10.76
N VAL A 118 -16.94 1.07 -10.54
CA VAL A 118 -17.62 2.20 -11.20
C VAL A 118 -16.72 2.98 -12.15
N ALA A 119 -15.40 2.78 -12.08
CA ALA A 119 -14.42 3.32 -13.02
C ALA A 119 -13.22 2.37 -13.11
N SER A 120 -12.56 2.33 -14.27
CA SER A 120 -11.33 1.57 -14.45
C SER A 120 -10.36 2.34 -15.33
N ARG A 121 -9.18 2.67 -14.77
CA ARG A 121 -8.04 3.27 -15.46
C ARG A 121 -6.77 2.85 -14.73
N PRO A 122 -5.68 2.51 -15.44
CA PRO A 122 -4.40 2.20 -14.81
C PRO A 122 -3.93 3.33 -13.88
N ASN A 123 -3.36 2.96 -12.74
CA ASN A 123 -2.82 3.90 -11.74
C ASN A 123 -3.83 4.90 -11.17
N MET A 124 -5.11 4.54 -11.12
CA MET A 124 -6.15 5.33 -10.45
C MET A 124 -5.81 5.48 -8.97
N HIS A 125 -5.68 6.74 -8.48
CA HIS A 125 -5.32 6.95 -7.09
C HIS A 125 -6.23 7.98 -6.39
N GLY A 126 -6.26 9.23 -6.82
CA GLY A 126 -7.07 10.25 -6.16
C GLY A 126 -8.51 10.29 -6.66
N ILE A 127 -9.42 10.62 -5.73
CA ILE A 127 -10.86 10.77 -5.98
C ILE A 127 -11.40 11.93 -5.14
N ALA A 128 -12.22 12.78 -5.76
CA ALA A 128 -12.94 13.86 -5.07
C ALA A 128 -14.33 14.05 -5.67
N PHE A 129 -15.26 14.54 -4.85
CA PHE A 129 -16.62 14.90 -5.27
C PHE A 129 -16.84 16.42 -5.17
N ASP A 130 -17.64 16.95 -6.10
CA ASP A 130 -18.18 18.31 -6.05
C ASP A 130 -19.63 18.28 -6.54
N GLY A 131 -20.55 18.34 -5.62
CA GLY A 131 -21.98 18.14 -5.91
C GLY A 131 -22.23 16.78 -6.56
N ASN A 132 -22.75 16.79 -7.79
CA ASN A 132 -22.99 15.58 -8.57
C ASN A 132 -21.84 15.20 -9.53
N LYS A 133 -20.69 15.83 -9.39
CA LYS A 133 -19.50 15.50 -10.18
C LYS A 133 -18.48 14.73 -9.36
N VAL A 134 -17.81 13.78 -10.03
CA VAL A 134 -16.62 13.11 -9.53
C VAL A 134 -15.41 13.53 -10.35
N PHE A 135 -14.28 13.74 -9.66
CA PHE A 135 -12.96 13.95 -10.24
C PHE A 135 -12.05 12.80 -9.85
N LEU A 136 -11.37 12.23 -10.82
CA LEU A 136 -10.44 11.11 -10.65
C LEU A 136 -9.10 11.47 -11.23
N VAL A 137 -8.01 11.15 -10.53
CA VAL A 137 -6.66 11.38 -11.02
C VAL A 137 -5.85 10.09 -11.08
N THR A 138 -5.15 9.92 -12.20
CA THR A 138 -4.11 8.91 -12.43
C THR A 138 -2.73 9.57 -12.30
N ILE A 139 -1.69 8.97 -12.89
CA ILE A 139 -0.35 9.59 -12.92
C ILE A 139 -0.38 10.86 -13.78
N HIS A 140 -0.96 10.79 -14.98
CA HIS A 140 -0.89 11.85 -16.00
C HIS A 140 -2.20 12.56 -16.24
N ASP A 141 -3.32 11.89 -15.92
CA ASP A 141 -4.63 12.34 -16.37
C ASP A 141 -5.54 12.71 -15.20
N VAL A 142 -6.38 13.70 -15.43
CA VAL A 142 -7.55 14.00 -14.62
C VAL A 142 -8.81 13.79 -15.44
N TYR A 143 -9.75 13.06 -14.86
CA TYR A 143 -11.05 12.77 -15.46
C TYR A 143 -12.16 13.33 -14.59
N THR A 144 -13.27 13.71 -15.23
CA THR A 144 -14.54 14.06 -14.56
C THR A 144 -15.71 13.33 -15.17
N ALA A 145 -16.71 13.02 -14.35
CA ALA A 145 -17.98 12.45 -14.77
C ALA A 145 -19.13 12.91 -13.87
N ASP A 146 -20.36 12.78 -14.36
CA ASP A 146 -21.54 12.94 -13.52
C ASP A 146 -21.78 11.68 -12.67
N VAL A 147 -22.18 11.88 -11.43
CA VAL A 147 -22.58 10.80 -10.52
C VAL A 147 -24.09 10.58 -10.70
N LYS A 148 -24.48 9.38 -11.12
CA LYS A 148 -25.88 9.02 -11.34
C LYS A 148 -26.63 8.81 -10.02
N GLU A 149 -27.96 8.66 -10.14
CA GLU A 149 -28.83 8.43 -8.98
C GLU A 149 -28.47 7.16 -8.19
N ASP A 150 -28.06 6.11 -8.88
CA ASP A 150 -27.65 4.84 -8.30
C ASP A 150 -26.22 4.84 -7.72
N GLY A 151 -25.49 5.96 -7.86
CA GLY A 151 -24.10 6.12 -7.42
C GLY A 151 -23.07 5.70 -8.48
N THR A 152 -23.46 5.11 -9.59
CA THR A 152 -22.54 4.83 -10.70
C THR A 152 -22.14 6.12 -11.42
N PHE A 153 -21.03 6.06 -12.17
CA PHE A 153 -20.55 7.23 -12.90
C PHE A 153 -21.06 7.24 -14.35
N GLY A 154 -21.26 8.42 -14.88
CA GLY A 154 -21.54 8.65 -16.29
C GLY A 154 -20.27 8.49 -17.15
N PRO A 155 -20.36 8.86 -18.44
CA PRO A 155 -19.20 8.90 -19.31
C PRO A 155 -18.12 9.86 -18.77
N PHE A 156 -16.86 9.40 -18.78
CA PHE A 156 -15.73 10.21 -18.35
C PHE A 156 -15.25 11.16 -19.45
N THR A 157 -15.01 12.41 -19.07
CA THR A 157 -14.28 13.40 -19.86
C THR A 157 -12.89 13.56 -19.24
N ARG A 158 -11.83 13.40 -20.05
CA ARG A 158 -10.47 13.74 -19.63
C ARG A 158 -10.30 15.25 -19.76
N ILE A 159 -9.97 15.91 -18.66
CA ILE A 159 -9.84 17.37 -18.57
C ILE A 159 -8.38 17.83 -18.46
N ILE A 160 -7.47 16.98 -18.00
CA ILE A 160 -6.02 17.18 -17.99
C ILE A 160 -5.39 15.87 -18.47
N ASP A 161 -4.33 15.94 -19.29
CA ASP A 161 -3.65 14.77 -19.87
C ASP A 161 -2.12 14.89 -19.89
N ASP A 162 -1.59 15.89 -19.20
CA ASP A 162 -0.17 16.27 -19.24
C ASP A 162 0.42 16.53 -17.85
N LEU A 163 -0.11 15.91 -16.78
CA LEU A 163 0.59 15.92 -15.49
C LEU A 163 1.97 15.26 -15.64
N PRO A 164 3.01 15.78 -14.97
CA PRO A 164 4.38 15.31 -15.18
C PRO A 164 4.57 13.84 -14.80
N ASP A 165 5.67 13.25 -15.29
CA ASP A 165 6.10 11.90 -14.94
C ASP A 165 6.22 11.71 -13.43
N ALA A 166 6.00 10.48 -12.98
CA ALA A 166 5.79 10.19 -11.59
C ALA A 166 7.07 9.82 -10.82
N GLY A 167 8.01 9.17 -11.43
CA GLY A 167 9.19 8.65 -10.75
C GLY A 167 8.82 7.83 -9.49
N GLN A 168 9.49 8.11 -8.37
CA GLN A 168 9.31 7.38 -7.11
C GLN A 168 7.94 7.62 -6.47
N HIS A 169 7.39 8.85 -6.56
CA HIS A 169 6.14 9.23 -5.89
C HIS A 169 4.99 9.43 -6.89
N ALA A 170 4.56 8.32 -7.45
CA ALA A 170 3.57 8.28 -8.52
C ALA A 170 2.11 8.51 -8.08
N ASN A 171 1.83 8.55 -6.79
CA ASN A 171 0.48 8.68 -6.27
C ASN A 171 0.03 10.14 -6.32
N ARG A 172 -0.98 10.43 -7.15
CA ARG A 172 -1.60 11.76 -7.21
C ARG A 172 -2.85 11.76 -6.34
N THR A 173 -3.00 12.79 -5.52
CA THR A 173 -4.24 13.04 -4.79
C THR A 173 -4.92 14.28 -5.37
N ILE A 174 -6.24 14.27 -5.43
CA ILE A 174 -7.04 15.39 -5.93
C ILE A 174 -8.08 15.76 -4.89
N ASN A 175 -8.32 17.06 -4.73
CA ASN A 175 -9.41 17.56 -3.92
C ASN A 175 -9.97 18.87 -4.51
N VAL A 176 -11.19 19.26 -4.12
CA VAL A 176 -11.84 20.50 -4.59
C VAL A 176 -11.77 21.52 -3.48
N GLY A 177 -11.11 22.66 -3.75
CA GLY A 177 -10.96 23.72 -2.78
C GLY A 177 -12.23 24.54 -2.55
N PRO A 178 -12.30 25.32 -1.45
CA PRO A 178 -13.42 26.22 -1.15
C PRO A 178 -13.65 27.28 -2.24
N ASP A 179 -12.62 27.58 -3.03
CA ASP A 179 -12.67 28.46 -4.20
C ASP A 179 -13.23 27.80 -5.47
N GLY A 180 -13.61 26.52 -5.36
CA GLY A 180 -14.14 25.73 -6.45
C GLY A 180 -13.11 25.25 -7.46
N MET A 181 -11.80 25.38 -7.18
CA MET A 181 -10.72 24.89 -8.04
C MET A 181 -10.28 23.48 -7.62
N LEU A 182 -9.66 22.77 -8.55
CA LEU A 182 -9.01 21.48 -8.28
C LEU A 182 -7.62 21.72 -7.71
N TYR A 183 -7.28 20.99 -6.66
CA TYR A 183 -5.94 20.91 -6.10
C TYR A 183 -5.41 19.50 -6.25
N ILE A 184 -4.21 19.37 -6.81
CA ILE A 184 -3.63 18.07 -7.14
C ILE A 184 -2.22 18.01 -6.56
N SER A 185 -1.95 17.01 -5.72
CA SER A 185 -0.59 16.77 -5.26
C SER A 185 0.23 16.06 -6.34
N VAL A 186 1.41 16.57 -6.60
CA VAL A 186 2.35 16.03 -7.58
C VAL A 186 3.65 15.72 -6.84
N GLY A 187 3.85 14.47 -6.45
CA GLY A 187 5.03 14.06 -5.71
C GLY A 187 6.32 14.14 -6.52
N SER A 188 7.46 14.11 -5.83
CA SER A 188 8.78 14.14 -6.45
C SER A 188 9.09 12.87 -7.25
N THR A 189 9.99 12.98 -8.22
CA THR A 189 10.43 11.83 -9.03
C THR A 189 11.45 10.96 -8.31
N CYS A 190 12.05 11.44 -7.24
CA CYS A 190 13.13 10.79 -6.50
C CYS A 190 12.99 11.00 -4.98
N ASN A 191 13.85 10.33 -4.20
CA ASN A 191 13.94 10.53 -2.76
C ASN A 191 14.39 11.95 -2.39
N GLU A 192 15.43 12.43 -3.04
CA GLU A 192 16.07 13.75 -2.82
C GLU A 192 16.88 14.14 -4.06
N CYS A 193 16.32 14.91 -4.95
CA CYS A 193 17.00 15.44 -6.14
C CYS A 193 16.43 16.79 -6.55
N GLN A 194 17.15 17.49 -7.38
CA GLN A 194 16.59 18.61 -8.11
C GLN A 194 15.66 18.07 -9.21
N GLU A 195 14.42 18.52 -9.22
CA GLU A 195 13.44 18.12 -10.24
C GLU A 195 13.66 18.86 -11.54
N ASP A 196 13.57 18.13 -12.67
CA ASP A 196 13.64 18.72 -14.01
C ASP A 196 12.32 19.40 -14.41
N ASN A 197 11.19 18.86 -13.95
CA ASN A 197 9.88 19.46 -14.15
C ASN A 197 9.44 20.23 -12.90
N GLN A 198 9.12 21.51 -13.06
CA GLN A 198 8.78 22.39 -11.96
C GLN A 198 7.47 22.03 -11.24
N GLU A 199 6.58 21.24 -11.87
CA GLU A 199 5.35 20.78 -11.24
C GLU A 199 5.59 19.57 -10.31
N ASN A 200 6.74 18.90 -10.36
CA ASN A 200 7.07 17.84 -9.39
C ASN A 200 7.37 18.45 -8.02
N ALA A 201 7.10 17.69 -6.97
CA ALA A 201 7.21 18.11 -5.57
C ALA A 201 6.37 19.38 -5.26
N THR A 202 5.10 19.40 -5.73
CA THR A 202 4.21 20.57 -5.62
C THR A 202 2.77 20.17 -5.31
N ILE A 203 1.97 21.17 -4.93
CA ILE A 203 0.52 21.16 -5.15
C ILE A 203 0.25 22.08 -6.35
N VAL A 204 -0.40 21.54 -7.38
CA VAL A 204 -0.92 22.33 -8.50
C VAL A 204 -2.38 22.66 -8.29
N ARG A 205 -2.80 23.85 -8.76
CA ARG A 205 -4.19 24.34 -8.72
C ARG A 205 -4.69 24.52 -10.14
N ALA A 206 -5.82 23.88 -10.48
CA ALA A 206 -6.38 23.88 -11.82
C ALA A 206 -7.88 24.22 -11.82
N SER A 207 -8.38 24.74 -12.93
CA SER A 207 -9.82 24.87 -13.16
C SER A 207 -10.48 23.50 -13.36
N LYS A 208 -11.79 23.39 -13.06
CA LYS A 208 -12.57 22.14 -13.19
C LYS A 208 -12.73 21.66 -14.64
N ASP A 209 -12.48 22.51 -15.61
CA ASP A 209 -12.44 22.17 -17.04
C ASP A 209 -11.03 21.83 -17.53
N GLY A 210 -10.00 21.96 -16.66
CA GLY A 210 -8.61 21.72 -17.00
C GLY A 210 -7.93 22.80 -17.85
N MET A 211 -8.65 23.88 -18.19
CA MET A 211 -8.14 24.91 -19.12
C MET A 211 -7.03 25.77 -18.49
N THR A 212 -6.96 25.85 -17.18
CA THR A 212 -5.91 26.60 -16.47
C THR A 212 -5.29 25.73 -15.38
N ARG A 213 -3.96 25.78 -15.27
CA ARG A 213 -3.19 25.10 -14.21
C ARG A 213 -2.01 25.96 -13.78
N THR A 214 -1.76 26.06 -12.50
CA THR A 214 -0.64 26.78 -11.91
C THR A 214 -0.07 26.02 -10.72
N ILE A 215 1.23 26.19 -10.45
CA ILE A 215 1.84 25.71 -9.21
C ILE A 215 1.30 26.56 -8.07
N PHE A 216 0.62 25.94 -7.10
CA PHE A 216 0.10 26.59 -5.92
C PHE A 216 1.17 26.73 -4.83
N ALA A 217 1.90 25.63 -4.56
CA ALA A 217 2.99 25.58 -3.59
C ALA A 217 4.04 24.55 -4.04
N SER A 218 5.30 24.72 -3.67
CA SER A 218 6.42 23.89 -4.10
C SER A 218 7.34 23.47 -2.95
N GLY A 219 8.26 22.52 -3.22
CA GLY A 219 9.15 21.99 -2.19
C GLY A 219 8.44 21.05 -1.22
N LEU A 220 7.39 20.39 -1.70
CA LEU A 220 6.58 19.39 -1.01
C LEU A 220 6.89 18.03 -1.63
N ARG A 221 7.70 17.20 -0.94
CA ARG A 221 8.24 15.96 -1.48
C ARG A 221 7.16 14.98 -1.94
N ASN A 222 6.22 14.67 -1.07
CA ASN A 222 5.15 13.70 -1.35
C ASN A 222 3.96 13.92 -0.41
N THR A 223 3.23 14.99 -0.61
CA THR A 223 2.03 15.34 0.17
C THR A 223 0.83 14.55 -0.35
N ILE A 224 0.58 13.34 0.19
CA ILE A 224 -0.59 12.52 -0.21
C ILE A 224 -1.86 13.01 0.48
N GLY A 225 -1.79 13.29 1.78
CA GLY A 225 -2.92 13.78 2.56
C GLY A 225 -2.95 15.30 2.65
N PHE A 226 -4.03 15.91 2.17
CA PHE A 226 -4.28 17.33 2.36
C PHE A 226 -5.79 17.62 2.35
N ASP A 227 -6.20 18.62 3.12
CA ASP A 227 -7.60 19.03 3.23
C ASP A 227 -7.69 20.45 3.82
N TRP A 228 -8.88 21.04 3.82
CA TRP A 228 -9.12 22.41 4.33
C TRP A 228 -9.71 22.40 5.74
N GLU A 229 -9.10 23.16 6.62
CA GLU A 229 -9.64 23.42 7.94
C GLU A 229 -10.99 24.18 7.80
N PRO A 230 -12.10 23.63 8.33
CA PRO A 230 -13.44 24.08 7.96
C PRO A 230 -13.81 25.49 8.50
N THR A 231 -13.12 25.99 9.54
CA THR A 231 -13.44 27.29 10.16
C THR A 231 -12.77 28.46 9.45
N THR A 232 -11.51 28.28 9.05
CA THR A 232 -10.69 29.35 8.43
C THR A 232 -10.52 29.20 6.93
N GLY A 233 -10.82 28.00 6.38
CA GLY A 233 -10.54 27.65 4.99
C GLY A 233 -9.05 27.48 4.70
N GLY A 234 -8.20 27.33 5.73
CA GLY A 234 -6.77 27.09 5.56
C GLY A 234 -6.49 25.70 5.00
N LEU A 235 -5.68 25.61 3.96
CA LEU A 235 -5.22 24.33 3.40
C LEU A 235 -4.09 23.78 4.28
N TYR A 236 -4.23 22.55 4.72
CA TYR A 236 -3.20 21.80 5.42
C TYR A 236 -2.87 20.52 4.68
N GLY A 237 -1.61 20.09 4.73
CA GLY A 237 -1.16 18.84 4.14
C GLY A 237 -0.01 18.27 4.93
N ILE A 238 0.10 16.94 4.90
CA ILE A 238 1.18 16.22 5.58
C ILE A 238 2.13 15.62 4.57
N ASP A 239 3.40 15.98 4.67
CA ASP A 239 4.44 15.64 3.70
C ASP A 239 5.39 14.56 4.25
N HIS A 240 5.79 13.64 3.37
CA HIS A 240 6.71 12.56 3.71
C HIS A 240 8.16 13.04 3.76
N GLY A 241 8.89 12.66 4.79
CA GLY A 241 10.32 12.91 4.93
C GLY A 241 11.19 12.12 3.95
N ILE A 242 12.46 12.52 3.83
CA ILE A 242 13.52 11.83 3.08
C ILE A 242 13.86 10.51 3.78
N ASP A 243 14.11 9.43 2.99
CA ASP A 243 14.18 8.06 3.52
C ASP A 243 15.45 7.75 4.34
N TRP A 244 16.57 8.46 4.09
CA TRP A 244 17.91 8.02 4.54
C TRP A 244 18.69 9.07 5.33
N LEU A 245 18.01 9.89 6.12
CA LEU A 245 18.65 10.85 7.03
C LEU A 245 18.83 10.31 8.47
N GLY A 246 18.37 9.08 8.73
CA GLY A 246 18.41 8.41 10.04
C GLY A 246 17.03 8.00 10.53
N ASP A 247 16.98 7.14 11.56
CA ASP A 247 15.72 6.60 12.08
C ASP A 247 14.78 7.68 12.67
N GLU A 248 15.35 8.77 13.18
CA GLU A 248 14.59 9.86 13.81
C GLU A 248 14.50 11.13 12.93
N VAL A 249 15.05 11.08 11.71
CA VAL A 249 15.15 12.21 10.78
C VAL A 249 14.77 11.72 9.38
N GLN A 250 13.94 12.36 8.64
CA GLN A 250 13.21 13.61 8.82
C GLN A 250 11.83 13.30 9.42
N VAL A 251 11.30 14.18 10.28
CA VAL A 251 9.92 14.10 10.75
C VAL A 251 8.95 14.22 9.58
N GLU A 252 7.76 13.64 9.70
CA GLU A 252 6.67 13.90 8.77
C GLU A 252 6.10 15.30 9.04
N GLU A 253 5.96 16.12 8.01
CA GLU A 253 5.73 17.55 8.14
C GLU A 253 4.27 17.93 7.92
N LEU A 254 3.57 18.37 8.97
CA LEU A 254 2.28 19.03 8.79
C LEU A 254 2.52 20.49 8.37
N ASN A 255 2.16 20.79 7.14
CA ASN A 255 2.32 22.11 6.54
C ASN A 255 0.98 22.83 6.43
N ARG A 256 0.95 24.11 6.79
CA ARG A 256 -0.09 25.01 6.31
C ARG A 256 0.30 25.48 4.91
N ILE A 257 -0.41 25.00 3.90
CA ILE A 257 -0.04 25.21 2.50
C ILE A 257 -0.66 26.49 1.98
N GLU A 258 0.19 27.44 1.60
CA GLU A 258 -0.20 28.76 1.13
C GLU A 258 0.32 29.03 -0.28
N GLN A 259 -0.44 29.79 -1.06
CA GLN A 259 -0.10 30.10 -2.45
C GLN A 259 1.26 30.81 -2.56
N GLY A 260 2.11 30.32 -3.46
CA GLY A 260 3.43 30.87 -3.75
C GLY A 260 4.51 30.55 -2.73
N LYS A 261 4.20 29.77 -1.69
CA LYS A 261 5.17 29.35 -0.67
C LYS A 261 6.00 28.15 -1.12
N LYS A 262 7.21 28.04 -0.56
CA LYS A 262 8.17 26.97 -0.77
C LYS A 262 8.43 26.27 0.57
N TYR A 263 8.41 24.93 0.58
CA TYR A 263 8.47 24.12 1.81
C TYR A 263 9.81 23.37 1.96
N GLY A 264 10.84 23.77 1.22
CA GLY A 264 12.24 23.43 1.49
C GLY A 264 12.80 22.26 0.71
N TRP A 265 12.04 21.20 0.50
CA TRP A 265 12.54 20.01 -0.21
C TRP A 265 13.12 20.40 -1.60
N PRO A 266 14.23 19.80 -2.03
CA PRO A 266 15.01 18.71 -1.40
C PRO A 266 16.12 19.19 -0.45
N TYR A 267 16.36 20.47 -0.30
CA TYR A 267 17.54 21.03 0.36
C TYR A 267 17.37 21.28 1.85
N VAL A 268 16.14 21.54 2.27
CA VAL A 268 15.78 21.92 3.65
C VAL A 268 14.57 21.11 4.09
N TYR A 269 14.53 20.72 5.36
CA TYR A 269 13.44 19.95 5.96
C TYR A 269 13.18 20.40 7.40
N GLY A 270 11.99 20.06 7.91
CA GLY A 270 11.57 20.36 9.29
C GLY A 270 11.77 21.82 9.65
N MET A 271 12.19 22.10 10.88
CA MET A 271 12.45 23.43 11.39
C MET A 271 13.85 23.91 10.93
N SER A 272 14.01 24.13 9.63
CA SER A 272 15.24 24.61 8.98
C SER A 272 16.43 23.64 9.03
N GLY A 273 16.19 22.33 9.11
CA GLY A 273 17.22 21.30 8.94
C GLY A 273 17.76 21.31 7.51
N ILE A 274 19.06 21.20 7.36
CA ILE A 274 19.73 21.21 6.05
C ILE A 274 20.01 19.77 5.62
N ASN A 275 19.62 19.43 4.39
CA ASN A 275 19.94 18.13 3.81
C ASN A 275 21.44 18.07 3.48
N PRO A 276 22.20 17.14 4.10
CA PRO A 276 23.63 17.03 3.88
C PRO A 276 24.01 16.31 2.58
N HIS A 277 23.02 15.73 1.88
CA HIS A 277 23.26 14.84 0.75
C HIS A 277 23.26 15.57 -0.60
N ILE A 278 22.73 16.78 -0.66
CA ILE A 278 22.50 17.48 -1.93
C ILE A 278 23.04 18.91 -1.87
N ASN A 279 23.66 19.35 -2.97
CA ASN A 279 24.11 20.72 -3.12
C ASN A 279 22.95 21.61 -3.64
N PRO A 280 22.87 22.87 -3.18
CA PRO A 280 21.87 23.80 -3.67
C PRO A 280 22.16 24.17 -5.15
N PRO A 281 21.15 24.71 -5.87
CA PRO A 281 21.36 25.23 -7.23
C PRO A 281 22.45 26.32 -7.26
N GLU A 282 23.09 26.47 -8.43
CA GLU A 282 24.10 27.52 -8.62
C GLU A 282 23.58 28.91 -8.26
N GLY A 283 24.40 29.67 -7.55
CA GLY A 283 24.09 31.05 -7.16
C GLY A 283 23.28 31.20 -5.87
N ILE A 284 22.92 30.12 -5.16
CA ILE A 284 22.24 30.17 -3.87
C ILE A 284 22.91 29.22 -2.87
N THR A 285 22.99 29.59 -1.61
CA THR A 285 23.48 28.72 -0.53
C THR A 285 22.33 28.00 0.16
N LEU A 286 22.63 26.88 0.86
CA LEU A 286 21.62 26.17 1.68
C LEU A 286 20.99 27.05 2.75
N ASP A 287 21.78 27.93 3.39
CA ASP A 287 21.27 28.93 4.35
C ASP A 287 20.31 29.93 3.71
N GLN A 288 20.59 30.34 2.47
CA GLN A 288 19.68 31.22 1.73
C GLN A 288 18.40 30.50 1.32
N TRP A 289 18.53 29.22 0.96
CA TRP A 289 17.37 28.37 0.66
C TRP A 289 16.50 28.18 1.90
N ALA A 290 17.09 27.87 3.06
CA ALA A 290 16.38 27.75 4.33
C ALA A 290 15.60 29.02 4.69
N LYS A 291 16.20 30.18 4.52
CA LYS A 291 15.53 31.48 4.78
C LYS A 291 14.35 31.78 3.85
N GLN A 292 14.28 31.14 2.68
CA GLN A 292 13.18 31.28 1.71
C GLN A 292 12.14 30.17 1.87
N SER A 293 12.43 29.15 2.65
CA SER A 293 11.55 28.02 2.92
C SER A 293 10.58 28.35 4.04
N THR A 294 9.37 27.80 3.93
CA THR A 294 8.33 27.90 4.97
C THR A 294 8.47 26.67 5.85
N GLU A 295 8.61 26.87 7.16
CA GLU A 295 8.68 25.80 8.13
C GLU A 295 7.32 25.10 8.31
N PRO A 296 7.30 23.77 8.59
CA PRO A 296 6.08 23.07 8.96
C PRO A 296 5.50 23.64 10.26
N VAL A 297 4.18 23.52 10.41
CA VAL A 297 3.50 23.98 11.63
C VAL A 297 3.59 22.97 12.78
N LEU A 298 3.72 21.67 12.46
CA LEU A 298 3.98 20.58 13.39
C LEU A 298 4.81 19.50 12.69
N GLY A 299 5.58 18.72 13.45
CA GLY A 299 6.26 17.52 13.00
C GLY A 299 5.68 16.27 13.67
N TYR A 300 5.54 15.18 12.91
CA TYR A 300 5.19 13.87 13.45
C TYR A 300 6.39 12.91 13.36
N THR A 301 6.33 11.78 14.06
CA THR A 301 7.41 10.79 14.10
C THR A 301 7.88 10.41 12.70
N ALA A 302 9.20 10.43 12.49
CA ALA A 302 9.83 10.13 11.21
C ALA A 302 9.40 8.76 10.64
N HIS A 303 9.30 8.69 9.32
CA HIS A 303 8.99 7.46 8.56
C HIS A 303 7.61 6.83 8.84
N SER A 304 6.69 7.55 9.46
CA SER A 304 5.33 7.06 9.74
C SER A 304 4.48 6.88 8.48
N ALA A 305 4.94 7.40 7.35
CA ALA A 305 4.32 7.30 6.04
C ALA A 305 2.84 7.78 6.03
N PRO A 306 2.60 9.07 6.26
CA PRO A 306 1.25 9.64 6.28
C PRO A 306 0.56 9.49 4.93
N MET A 307 -0.70 9.10 4.96
CA MET A 307 -1.53 8.91 3.77
C MET A 307 -2.65 9.94 3.74
N GLN A 308 -3.90 9.54 3.53
CA GLN A 308 -5.00 10.47 3.43
C GLN A 308 -5.25 11.20 4.75
N MET A 309 -5.57 12.48 4.63
CA MET A 309 -6.00 13.39 5.69
C MET A 309 -7.44 13.84 5.43
N ALA A 310 -8.24 13.95 6.47
CA ALA A 310 -9.59 14.51 6.40
C ALA A 310 -9.90 15.31 7.66
N PHE A 311 -10.41 16.52 7.50
CA PHE A 311 -10.99 17.29 8.61
C PHE A 311 -12.35 16.73 8.99
N TYR A 312 -12.62 16.65 10.30
CA TYR A 312 -13.88 16.17 10.82
C TYR A 312 -14.88 17.32 10.94
N ASP A 313 -15.82 17.36 10.03
CA ASP A 313 -16.94 18.30 10.01
C ASP A 313 -18.27 17.64 10.44
N GLY A 314 -18.24 16.33 10.77
CA GLY A 314 -19.37 15.56 11.24
C GLY A 314 -19.89 16.02 12.63
N ASN A 315 -21.02 15.46 13.03
CA ASN A 315 -21.66 15.79 14.31
C ASN A 315 -21.97 14.53 15.16
N ALA A 316 -21.50 13.35 14.72
CA ALA A 316 -21.71 12.10 15.47
C ALA A 316 -20.64 11.87 16.55
N PHE A 317 -19.44 12.40 16.39
CA PHE A 317 -18.40 12.38 17.41
C PHE A 317 -18.60 13.48 18.44
N PRO A 318 -17.97 13.41 19.64
CA PRO A 318 -18.00 14.49 20.62
C PRO A 318 -17.61 15.84 20.02
N ALA A 319 -18.14 16.93 20.57
CA ALA A 319 -18.01 18.28 19.99
C ALA A 319 -16.56 18.78 19.86
N ASP A 320 -15.66 18.27 20.72
CA ASP A 320 -14.22 18.57 20.70
C ASP A 320 -13.45 17.93 19.54
N TYR A 321 -14.09 17.02 18.80
CA TYR A 321 -13.53 16.44 17.57
C TYR A 321 -13.80 17.31 16.32
N ARG A 322 -14.80 18.19 16.40
CA ARG A 322 -15.18 18.98 15.24
C ARG A 322 -14.14 20.04 14.91
N GLY A 323 -13.67 20.05 13.67
CA GLY A 323 -12.63 20.93 13.19
C GLY A 323 -11.21 20.37 13.35
N ASP A 324 -11.07 19.20 13.97
CA ASP A 324 -9.80 18.47 14.00
C ASP A 324 -9.61 17.64 12.74
N ALA A 325 -8.37 17.27 12.46
CA ALA A 325 -8.05 16.42 11.31
C ALA A 325 -7.67 15.01 11.76
N PHE A 326 -8.04 14.02 10.94
CA PHE A 326 -7.58 12.65 11.06
C PHE A 326 -6.61 12.32 9.92
N ILE A 327 -5.54 11.59 10.24
CA ILE A 327 -4.53 11.17 9.27
C ILE A 327 -4.25 9.69 9.44
N ALA A 328 -4.33 8.94 8.34
CA ALA A 328 -3.92 7.55 8.30
C ALA A 328 -2.39 7.46 8.17
N MET A 329 -1.72 6.81 9.14
CA MET A 329 -0.28 6.56 9.14
C MET A 329 -0.04 5.12 8.69
N ARG A 330 0.51 4.94 7.48
CA ARG A 330 0.66 3.62 6.86
C ARG A 330 1.73 2.76 7.50
N GLY A 331 2.72 3.39 8.12
CA GLY A 331 3.79 2.73 8.85
C GLY A 331 5.08 2.56 8.08
N SER A 332 6.18 2.59 8.83
CA SER A 332 7.57 2.60 8.36
C SER A 332 8.02 1.23 7.85
N TRP A 333 9.03 1.26 6.99
CA TRP A 333 9.83 0.11 6.56
C TRP A 333 11.32 0.34 6.78
N ASN A 334 11.70 1.58 7.09
CA ASN A 334 13.08 2.08 7.15
C ASN A 334 13.38 2.78 8.48
N ARG A 335 12.86 2.26 9.59
CA ARG A 335 13.05 2.83 10.94
C ARG A 335 13.08 1.76 12.02
N ARG A 336 13.87 1.96 13.05
CA ARG A 336 13.92 1.14 14.27
C ARG A 336 13.84 2.03 15.53
N PRO A 337 12.84 1.82 16.44
CA PRO A 337 11.68 0.94 16.25
C PRO A 337 10.75 1.44 15.14
N PRO A 338 9.87 0.59 14.57
CA PRO A 338 8.91 1.02 13.57
C PRO A 338 7.97 2.11 14.12
N SER A 339 7.49 2.98 13.21
CA SER A 339 6.55 4.06 13.52
C SER A 339 5.33 4.04 12.60
N GLY A 340 4.29 4.80 12.92
CA GLY A 340 3.03 4.79 12.18
C GLY A 340 2.21 3.54 12.49
N TYR A 341 1.46 2.99 11.51
CA TYR A 341 0.49 1.91 11.70
C TYR A 341 -0.65 2.30 12.63
N GLU A 342 -1.17 3.51 12.46
CA GLU A 342 -2.16 4.10 13.35
C GLU A 342 -2.99 5.16 12.61
N VAL A 343 -4.12 5.56 13.17
CA VAL A 343 -4.76 6.82 12.81
C VAL A 343 -4.45 7.82 13.90
N VAL A 344 -3.98 8.98 13.50
CA VAL A 344 -3.76 10.10 14.43
C VAL A 344 -4.82 11.17 14.24
N ARG A 345 -5.18 11.83 15.35
CA ARG A 345 -5.96 13.07 15.39
C ARG A 345 -4.98 14.23 15.52
N VAL A 346 -5.14 15.24 14.70
CA VAL A 346 -4.48 16.54 14.87
C VAL A 346 -5.47 17.46 15.55
N ASN A 347 -5.17 17.86 16.75
CA ASN A 347 -6.02 18.78 17.52
C ASN A 347 -5.87 20.20 17.00
N PHE A 348 -6.99 20.88 16.74
CA PHE A 348 -7.03 22.24 16.27
C PHE A 348 -7.71 23.16 17.28
N GLU A 349 -7.09 24.27 17.60
CA GLU A 349 -7.68 25.34 18.40
C GLU A 349 -7.75 26.63 17.58
N LYS A 350 -8.97 27.14 17.39
CA LYS A 350 -9.21 28.37 16.62
C LYS A 350 -8.56 28.34 15.22
N GLY A 351 -8.67 27.20 14.54
CA GLY A 351 -8.14 26.99 13.19
C GLY A 351 -6.62 26.83 13.12
N LYS A 352 -5.94 26.55 14.24
CA LYS A 352 -4.49 26.29 14.29
C LYS A 352 -4.22 24.93 14.92
N PRO A 353 -3.33 24.10 14.33
CA PRO A 353 -2.98 22.82 14.92
C PRO A 353 -2.13 23.04 16.17
N VAL A 354 -2.44 22.27 17.24
CA VAL A 354 -1.77 22.39 18.54
C VAL A 354 -1.03 21.09 18.93
N GLY A 355 -1.30 19.96 18.30
CA GLY A 355 -0.60 18.71 18.56
C GLY A 355 -1.23 17.51 17.88
N PHE A 356 -0.53 16.38 17.95
CA PHE A 356 -1.01 15.07 17.50
C PHE A 356 -1.37 14.21 18.70
N GLU A 357 -2.42 13.41 18.56
CA GLU A 357 -2.74 12.33 19.47
C GLU A 357 -3.11 11.05 18.70
N LYS A 358 -2.88 9.88 19.29
CA LYS A 358 -3.32 8.62 18.71
C LYS A 358 -4.84 8.50 18.81
N PHE A 359 -5.47 8.15 17.68
CA PHE A 359 -6.92 7.92 17.65
C PHE A 359 -7.25 6.43 17.49
N LEU A 360 -6.66 5.75 16.49
CA LEU A 360 -6.71 4.29 16.40
C LEU A 360 -5.29 3.74 16.50
N ASP A 361 -5.08 2.80 17.39
CA ASP A 361 -3.79 2.14 17.64
C ASP A 361 -3.99 0.62 17.67
N GLY A 362 -2.91 -0.15 17.84
CA GLY A 362 -2.94 -1.60 17.90
C GLY A 362 -2.68 -2.29 16.56
N PHE A 363 -2.44 -1.56 15.48
CA PHE A 363 -2.06 -2.14 14.20
C PHE A 363 -0.58 -2.55 14.12
N LEU A 364 0.27 -2.01 14.98
CA LEU A 364 1.67 -2.44 15.16
C LEU A 364 1.81 -3.15 16.51
N LEU A 365 2.36 -4.35 16.48
CA LEU A 365 2.52 -5.19 17.67
C LEU A 365 3.97 -5.64 17.83
N GLN A 366 4.49 -5.54 19.04
CA GLN A 366 5.75 -6.18 19.37
C GLN A 366 5.46 -7.57 19.92
N GLN A 367 6.01 -8.60 19.29
CA GLN A 367 5.86 -9.99 19.67
C GLN A 367 6.78 -10.35 20.85
N GLU A 368 6.50 -11.43 21.56
CA GLU A 368 7.30 -11.91 22.70
C GLU A 368 8.77 -12.16 22.34
N ASN A 369 9.07 -12.53 21.09
CA ASN A 369 10.43 -12.73 20.58
C ASN A 369 11.16 -11.41 20.27
N GLY A 370 10.55 -10.25 20.54
CA GLY A 370 11.09 -8.92 20.27
C GLY A 370 10.96 -8.46 18.81
N LYS A 371 10.40 -9.28 17.91
CA LYS A 371 10.09 -8.86 16.53
C LYS A 371 8.85 -8.00 16.50
N TYR A 372 8.73 -7.20 15.44
CA TYR A 372 7.54 -6.40 15.19
C TYR A 372 6.67 -7.08 14.12
N GLY A 373 5.35 -7.05 14.35
CA GLY A 373 4.36 -7.46 13.37
C GLY A 373 3.30 -6.39 13.21
N TYR A 374 2.62 -6.35 12.07
CA TYR A 374 1.52 -5.42 11.84
C TYR A 374 0.23 -6.15 11.45
N LEU A 375 -0.89 -5.62 11.94
CA LEU A 375 -2.25 -6.10 11.63
C LEU A 375 -2.85 -5.42 10.41
N GLY A 376 -2.39 -4.21 10.06
CA GLY A 376 -2.89 -3.44 8.93
C GLY A 376 -1.98 -2.29 8.57
N ARG A 377 -2.08 -1.80 7.32
CA ARG A 377 -1.39 -0.61 6.82
C ARG A 377 -2.43 0.39 6.32
N LEU A 378 -2.64 1.43 7.11
CA LEU A 378 -3.74 2.38 6.92
C LEU A 378 -3.44 3.38 5.82
N THR A 379 -4.43 3.70 5.00
CA THR A 379 -4.25 4.53 3.80
C THR A 379 -5.33 5.58 3.60
N GLY A 380 -6.54 5.16 3.26
CA GLY A 380 -7.67 6.05 3.03
C GLY A 380 -8.36 6.46 4.32
N ILE A 381 -8.84 7.69 4.36
CA ILE A 381 -9.67 8.19 5.46
C ILE A 381 -10.75 9.14 4.91
N ALA A 382 -12.00 8.96 5.34
CA ALA A 382 -13.10 9.84 4.91
C ALA A 382 -14.19 9.91 5.98
N VAL A 383 -14.80 11.09 6.11
CA VAL A 383 -15.94 11.31 7.01
C VAL A 383 -17.22 10.88 6.31
N GLY A 384 -17.99 10.02 6.96
CA GLY A 384 -19.29 9.57 6.51
C GLY A 384 -20.37 10.64 6.66
N LYS A 385 -21.39 10.59 5.81
CA LYS A 385 -22.53 11.51 5.92
C LYS A 385 -23.29 11.36 7.26
N ASP A 386 -23.21 10.18 7.87
CA ASP A 386 -23.73 9.87 9.21
C ASP A 386 -22.80 10.36 10.34
N GLY A 387 -21.67 10.97 10.00
CA GLY A 387 -20.63 11.42 10.93
C GLY A 387 -19.71 10.31 11.41
N SER A 388 -19.79 9.10 10.87
CA SER A 388 -18.79 8.05 11.09
C SER A 388 -17.48 8.38 10.38
N LEU A 389 -16.39 7.68 10.74
CA LEU A 389 -15.12 7.78 10.03
C LEU A 389 -14.83 6.44 9.35
N PHE A 390 -14.54 6.47 8.05
CA PHE A 390 -14.08 5.32 7.31
C PHE A 390 -12.56 5.32 7.18
N VAL A 391 -11.94 4.15 7.36
CA VAL A 391 -10.48 3.99 7.30
C VAL A 391 -10.14 2.77 6.44
N ALA A 392 -9.34 2.96 5.39
CA ALA A 392 -8.88 1.88 4.52
C ALA A 392 -7.57 1.27 5.01
N ASP A 393 -7.46 -0.05 4.87
CA ASP A 393 -6.25 -0.85 5.08
C ASP A 393 -5.87 -1.54 3.76
N ASP A 394 -4.81 -1.07 3.12
CA ASP A 394 -4.40 -1.55 1.80
C ASP A 394 -3.72 -2.92 1.84
N SER A 395 -3.25 -3.34 2.99
CA SER A 395 -2.58 -4.63 3.14
C SER A 395 -3.53 -5.80 3.31
N ASN A 396 -4.71 -5.58 3.91
CA ASN A 396 -5.71 -6.62 4.14
C ASN A 396 -6.94 -6.48 3.22
N GLY A 397 -7.04 -5.40 2.46
CA GLY A 397 -8.22 -5.15 1.63
C GLY A 397 -9.47 -4.88 2.46
N VAL A 398 -9.32 -4.13 3.56
CA VAL A 398 -10.40 -3.84 4.51
C VAL A 398 -10.70 -2.35 4.53
N VAL A 399 -11.96 -2.00 4.67
CA VAL A 399 -12.40 -0.68 5.10
C VAL A 399 -13.08 -0.82 6.46
N TYR A 400 -12.56 -0.11 7.45
CA TYR A 400 -13.17 -0.02 8.79
C TYR A 400 -14.15 1.13 8.85
N LYS A 401 -15.21 0.99 9.65
CA LYS A 401 -16.14 2.05 10.05
C LYS A 401 -15.98 2.33 11.52
N VAL A 402 -15.69 3.58 11.87
CA VAL A 402 -15.54 4.04 13.25
C VAL A 402 -16.76 4.87 13.62
N THR A 403 -17.45 4.48 14.68
CA THR A 403 -18.65 5.15 15.17
C THR A 403 -18.48 5.53 16.64
N TYR A 404 -19.17 6.58 17.08
CA TYR A 404 -19.24 6.95 18.48
C TYR A 404 -20.58 6.52 19.07
N THR A 405 -20.55 5.68 20.10
CA THR A 405 -21.78 5.13 20.73
C THR A 405 -22.22 5.91 21.98
N GLY A 406 -21.40 6.85 22.45
CA GLY A 406 -21.65 7.55 23.70
C GLY A 406 -21.60 6.66 24.96
N ALA A 407 -21.41 5.36 24.79
CA ALA A 407 -21.21 4.45 25.91
C ALA A 407 -19.79 4.66 26.46
N VAL A 408 -19.66 4.83 27.78
CA VAL A 408 -18.36 4.68 28.45
C VAL A 408 -17.96 3.24 28.24
N ALA A 409 -17.07 3.01 27.29
CA ALA A 409 -16.48 1.68 27.12
C ALA A 409 -15.90 1.29 28.48
N LYS A 410 -16.29 0.15 29.04
CA LYS A 410 -15.48 -0.50 30.06
C LYS A 410 -14.07 -0.49 29.50
N GLN A 411 -13.13 0.12 30.25
CA GLN A 411 -11.71 0.09 29.91
C GLN A 411 -11.43 -1.29 29.34
N ALA A 412 -11.10 -1.34 28.06
CA ALA A 412 -10.71 -2.60 27.45
C ALA A 412 -9.59 -3.10 28.33
N GLY A 413 -9.82 -4.23 29.00
CA GLY A 413 -8.77 -4.87 29.80
C GLY A 413 -7.54 -4.95 28.91
N GLU A 414 -6.37 -4.97 29.55
CA GLU A 414 -5.11 -5.20 28.84
C GLU A 414 -5.36 -6.15 27.67
N PRO A 415 -5.06 -5.74 26.41
CA PRO A 415 -5.43 -6.56 25.26
C PRO A 415 -4.94 -7.97 25.52
N PRO A 416 -5.76 -9.00 25.28
CA PRO A 416 -5.33 -10.36 25.50
C PRO A 416 -3.97 -10.53 24.83
N PRO A 417 -3.03 -11.25 25.45
CA PRO A 417 -1.71 -11.49 24.84
C PRO A 417 -1.96 -11.88 23.39
N VAL A 418 -1.28 -11.21 22.48
CA VAL A 418 -1.47 -11.41 21.04
C VAL A 418 -1.44 -12.93 20.83
N PRO A 419 -2.53 -13.56 20.42
CA PRO A 419 -2.46 -14.97 20.10
C PRO A 419 -1.29 -15.08 19.12
N ASN A 420 -0.48 -16.09 19.28
CA ASN A 420 0.54 -16.42 18.28
C ASN A 420 -0.22 -16.81 16.99
N VAL A 421 -0.76 -15.81 16.28
CA VAL A 421 -1.62 -15.99 15.09
C VAL A 421 -0.81 -16.62 13.96
N VAL A 422 0.52 -16.56 14.09
CA VAL A 422 1.47 -17.28 13.23
C VAL A 422 1.45 -18.80 13.49
N ALA A 423 0.98 -19.25 14.68
CA ALA A 423 1.02 -20.67 15.04
C ALA A 423 -0.17 -21.50 14.51
N ASP A 424 -1.28 -20.88 14.12
CA ASP A 424 -2.50 -21.60 13.69
C ASP A 424 -2.67 -21.70 12.15
N MET A 425 -1.80 -21.04 11.37
CA MET A 425 -1.71 -21.27 9.93
C MET A 425 -0.44 -22.10 9.66
N PRO A 426 -0.56 -23.32 9.13
CA PRO A 426 0.64 -24.08 8.75
C PRO A 426 1.44 -23.22 7.78
N ALA A 427 2.64 -22.83 8.21
CA ALA A 427 3.59 -22.13 7.36
C ALA A 427 3.69 -22.88 6.02
N SER A 428 3.64 -22.15 4.92
CA SER A 428 3.98 -22.63 3.58
C SER A 428 3.03 -23.64 2.90
N LYS A 429 1.77 -23.80 3.32
CA LYS A 429 0.86 -24.64 2.53
C LYS A 429 0.47 -23.94 1.22
N ILE A 430 0.82 -24.56 0.09
CA ILE A 430 0.39 -24.14 -1.24
C ILE A 430 -1.13 -24.33 -1.40
N ALA A 431 -1.74 -23.67 -2.38
CA ALA A 431 -3.19 -23.67 -2.55
C ALA A 431 -3.79 -25.08 -2.69
N ILE A 432 -3.10 -25.98 -3.37
CA ILE A 432 -3.57 -27.36 -3.59
C ILE A 432 -3.67 -28.17 -2.29
N ASP A 433 -2.93 -27.82 -1.25
CA ASP A 433 -2.97 -28.49 0.04
C ASP A 433 -4.10 -27.95 0.94
N LEU A 434 -4.62 -26.77 0.64
CA LEU A 434 -5.62 -26.07 1.45
C LEU A 434 -7.05 -26.31 0.96
N VAL A 435 -7.23 -26.58 -0.34
CA VAL A 435 -8.57 -26.67 -0.95
C VAL A 435 -8.90 -28.13 -1.28
N ASN A 436 -9.98 -28.64 -0.70
CA ASN A 436 -10.47 -29.99 -0.99
C ASN A 436 -11.19 -30.05 -2.33
N ALA A 437 -10.90 -31.08 -3.13
CA ALA A 437 -11.64 -31.37 -4.36
C ALA A 437 -12.75 -32.40 -4.10
N LYS A 438 -13.87 -32.28 -4.82
CA LYS A 438 -14.99 -33.23 -4.77
C LYS A 438 -14.68 -34.58 -5.40
N SER A 439 -13.59 -34.65 -6.18
CA SER A 439 -13.16 -35.86 -6.90
C SER A 439 -11.63 -35.99 -6.82
N ASP A 440 -11.15 -37.24 -6.80
CA ASP A 440 -9.72 -37.54 -6.87
C ASP A 440 -9.16 -37.47 -8.30
N GLN A 441 -9.95 -37.07 -9.27
CA GLN A 441 -9.51 -36.89 -10.65
C GLN A 441 -8.48 -35.78 -10.77
N ALA A 442 -7.24 -36.13 -11.04
CA ALA A 442 -6.16 -35.19 -11.23
C ALA A 442 -6.22 -34.55 -12.63
N ILE A 443 -6.18 -33.21 -12.65
CA ILE A 443 -5.96 -32.41 -13.86
C ILE A 443 -4.50 -32.58 -14.27
N ALA A 444 -4.24 -32.95 -15.54
CA ALA A 444 -2.88 -32.95 -16.06
C ALA A 444 -2.48 -31.55 -16.49
N VAL A 445 -1.44 -30.99 -15.87
CA VAL A 445 -0.94 -29.62 -16.14
C VAL A 445 0.43 -29.69 -16.81
N LYS A 446 0.64 -28.87 -17.84
CA LYS A 446 1.90 -28.66 -18.55
C LYS A 446 2.24 -27.19 -18.60
N ALA A 447 3.52 -26.85 -18.70
CA ALA A 447 4.01 -25.48 -18.87
C ALA A 447 5.04 -25.41 -20.01
N SER A 448 5.51 -24.20 -20.31
CA SER A 448 6.62 -23.97 -21.25
C SER A 448 7.99 -24.42 -20.70
N PHE A 449 7.99 -25.23 -19.65
CA PHE A 449 9.18 -25.85 -19.04
C PHE A 449 8.84 -27.28 -18.58
N GLU A 450 9.86 -28.08 -18.38
CA GLU A 450 9.70 -29.47 -17.93
C GLU A 450 9.33 -29.51 -16.43
N LYS A 451 8.56 -30.55 -16.07
CA LYS A 451 8.21 -30.80 -14.67
C LYS A 451 9.48 -30.97 -13.82
N ASP A 452 9.52 -30.28 -12.69
CA ASP A 452 10.64 -30.22 -11.73
C ASP A 452 11.95 -29.70 -12.37
N GLY A 453 11.85 -29.11 -13.59
CA GLY A 453 12.96 -28.51 -14.32
C GLY A 453 13.10 -27.00 -14.07
N PRO A 454 14.18 -26.40 -14.59
CA PRO A 454 14.42 -24.97 -14.42
C PRO A 454 13.40 -24.11 -15.17
N VAL A 455 12.90 -23.08 -14.50
CA VAL A 455 12.09 -22.03 -15.14
C VAL A 455 13.00 -21.20 -16.05
N PRO A 456 12.71 -21.11 -17.37
CA PRO A 456 13.50 -20.32 -18.31
C PRO A 456 13.60 -18.84 -17.97
N VAL A 457 14.73 -18.22 -18.33
CA VAL A 457 15.07 -16.84 -17.94
C VAL A 457 14.05 -15.79 -18.40
N GLN A 458 13.34 -16.00 -19.51
CA GLN A 458 12.29 -15.09 -19.97
C GLN A 458 11.09 -15.03 -19.00
N TYR A 459 10.90 -16.02 -18.14
CA TYR A 459 9.79 -16.07 -17.17
C TYR A 459 10.19 -15.59 -15.78
N VAL A 460 11.45 -15.25 -15.52
CA VAL A 460 11.88 -14.75 -14.22
C VAL A 460 11.84 -13.22 -14.15
N ALA A 461 11.77 -12.66 -12.94
CA ALA A 461 11.63 -11.21 -12.74
C ALA A 461 12.85 -10.39 -13.24
N ASP A 462 14.03 -10.99 -13.25
CA ASP A 462 15.25 -10.36 -13.78
C ASP A 462 15.42 -10.58 -15.31
N GLY A 463 14.50 -11.31 -15.97
CA GLY A 463 14.40 -11.49 -17.43
C GLY A 463 13.26 -10.63 -18.00
N ASP A 464 12.51 -11.21 -18.96
CA ASP A 464 11.37 -10.50 -19.57
C ASP A 464 10.15 -10.41 -18.65
N ASN A 465 10.16 -11.14 -17.53
CA ASN A 465 9.04 -11.24 -16.57
C ASN A 465 7.72 -11.64 -17.24
N ALA A 466 7.79 -12.41 -18.32
CA ALA A 466 6.63 -12.91 -19.05
C ALA A 466 6.01 -14.10 -18.29
N SER A 467 4.69 -14.22 -18.26
CA SER A 467 4.06 -15.44 -17.74
C SER A 467 4.33 -16.64 -18.66
N PRO A 468 4.65 -17.83 -18.14
CA PRO A 468 4.79 -19.02 -18.98
C PRO A 468 3.44 -19.42 -19.59
N ALA A 469 3.46 -20.10 -20.73
CA ALA A 469 2.26 -20.77 -21.22
C ALA A 469 1.94 -21.95 -20.33
N ILE A 470 0.66 -22.05 -19.92
CA ILE A 470 0.14 -23.15 -19.07
C ILE A 470 -1.00 -23.83 -19.82
N GLU A 471 -0.95 -25.16 -19.93
CA GLU A 471 -1.96 -25.98 -20.59
C GLU A 471 -2.44 -27.08 -19.64
N TRP A 472 -3.74 -27.38 -19.66
CA TRP A 472 -4.30 -28.45 -18.83
C TRP A 472 -5.29 -29.31 -19.58
N SER A 473 -5.42 -30.55 -19.12
CA SER A 473 -6.27 -31.59 -19.70
C SER A 473 -6.80 -32.52 -18.62
N ARG A 474 -7.64 -33.48 -19.00
CA ARG A 474 -8.32 -34.41 -18.07
C ARG A 474 -9.21 -33.65 -17.09
N VAL A 475 -9.96 -32.70 -17.63
CA VAL A 475 -10.86 -31.85 -16.85
C VAL A 475 -12.07 -32.65 -16.38
N PRO A 476 -12.49 -32.56 -15.10
CA PRO A 476 -13.71 -33.20 -14.61
C PRO A 476 -14.97 -32.75 -15.36
N GLU A 477 -15.93 -33.65 -15.54
CA GLU A 477 -17.25 -33.30 -16.06
C GLU A 477 -17.96 -32.33 -15.13
N GLY A 478 -18.72 -31.41 -15.68
CA GLY A 478 -19.42 -30.35 -14.91
C GLY A 478 -18.56 -29.12 -14.62
N THR A 479 -17.31 -29.05 -15.11
CA THR A 479 -16.49 -27.84 -14.97
C THR A 479 -17.11 -26.66 -15.68
N ARG A 480 -17.19 -25.54 -14.98
CA ARG A 480 -17.77 -24.28 -15.47
C ARG A 480 -16.79 -23.12 -15.51
N SER A 481 -15.70 -23.18 -14.74
CA SER A 481 -14.58 -22.25 -14.79
C SER A 481 -13.32 -22.89 -14.20
N PHE A 482 -12.17 -22.16 -14.34
CA PHE A 482 -10.93 -22.55 -13.72
C PHE A 482 -10.34 -21.41 -12.90
N VAL A 483 -9.48 -21.81 -11.96
CA VAL A 483 -8.55 -20.92 -11.22
C VAL A 483 -7.13 -21.42 -11.42
N LEU A 484 -6.18 -20.49 -11.62
CA LEU A 484 -4.74 -20.75 -11.63
C LEU A 484 -4.08 -19.96 -10.50
N ILE A 485 -3.29 -20.66 -9.67
CA ILE A 485 -2.51 -20.07 -8.58
C ILE A 485 -1.06 -20.54 -8.72
N ALA A 486 -0.11 -19.61 -8.84
CA ALA A 486 1.31 -19.90 -8.81
C ALA A 486 1.90 -19.50 -7.46
N ASP A 487 2.28 -20.48 -6.64
CA ASP A 487 2.83 -20.32 -5.29
C ASP A 487 4.29 -20.76 -5.21
N ASP A 488 5.10 -20.01 -4.44
CA ASP A 488 6.46 -20.38 -4.01
C ASP A 488 6.45 -20.60 -2.48
N PRO A 489 6.47 -21.86 -2.00
CA PRO A 489 6.50 -22.17 -0.56
C PRO A 489 7.87 -21.96 0.07
N ASP A 490 8.94 -21.86 -0.71
CA ASP A 490 10.32 -21.73 -0.22
C ASP A 490 10.67 -20.27 0.13
N ALA A 491 9.86 -19.31 -0.28
CA ALA A 491 10.01 -17.91 0.12
C ALA A 491 9.90 -17.77 1.65
N ALA A 492 10.84 -17.06 2.26
CA ALA A 492 10.94 -16.85 3.72
C ALA A 492 9.80 -15.96 4.28
N LYS A 493 8.55 -16.37 4.13
CA LYS A 493 7.34 -15.68 4.62
C LYS A 493 6.40 -16.70 5.26
N PRO A 494 5.53 -16.28 6.20
CA PRO A 494 4.61 -17.22 6.86
C PRO A 494 3.59 -17.86 5.91
N LYS A 495 3.45 -17.32 4.68
CA LYS A 495 2.63 -17.88 3.59
C LYS A 495 3.49 -18.04 2.34
N PRO A 496 3.11 -18.94 1.40
CA PRO A 496 3.75 -19.01 0.10
C PRO A 496 3.73 -17.64 -0.58
N PHE A 497 4.80 -17.30 -1.27
CA PHE A 497 4.77 -16.13 -2.14
C PHE A 497 3.94 -16.45 -3.38
N THR A 498 2.83 -15.75 -3.58
CA THR A 498 1.98 -15.93 -4.74
C THR A 498 2.51 -15.11 -5.91
N HIS A 499 2.93 -15.80 -6.95
CA HIS A 499 3.49 -15.22 -8.18
C HIS A 499 2.42 -14.86 -9.21
N TRP A 500 1.33 -15.62 -9.25
CA TRP A 500 0.23 -15.41 -10.20
C TRP A 500 -1.08 -15.90 -9.63
N LEU A 501 -2.13 -15.11 -9.83
CA LEU A 501 -3.48 -15.44 -9.42
C LEU A 501 -4.43 -15.09 -10.56
N ALA A 502 -5.08 -16.08 -11.14
CA ALA A 502 -6.06 -15.92 -12.21
C ALA A 502 -7.30 -16.75 -11.91
N TYR A 503 -8.48 -16.19 -12.09
CA TYR A 503 -9.76 -16.83 -11.78
C TYR A 503 -10.85 -16.40 -12.75
N ASP A 504 -12.03 -17.05 -12.64
CA ASP A 504 -13.11 -16.93 -13.60
C ASP A 504 -12.63 -17.25 -15.04
N ILE A 505 -11.64 -18.15 -15.18
CA ILE A 505 -11.16 -18.58 -16.48
C ILE A 505 -12.26 -19.44 -17.11
N PRO A 506 -12.75 -19.12 -18.34
CA PRO A 506 -13.87 -19.84 -18.96
C PRO A 506 -13.62 -21.34 -19.13
N ALA A 507 -14.65 -22.16 -19.00
CA ALA A 507 -14.57 -23.64 -19.08
C ALA A 507 -13.99 -24.16 -20.40
N GLU A 508 -14.19 -23.44 -21.50
CA GLU A 508 -13.61 -23.76 -22.82
C GLU A 508 -12.13 -23.45 -22.92
N THR A 509 -11.56 -22.70 -22.00
CA THR A 509 -10.14 -22.37 -21.95
C THR A 509 -9.37 -23.51 -21.30
N THR A 510 -8.51 -24.18 -22.05
CA THR A 510 -7.61 -25.24 -21.56
C THR A 510 -6.14 -24.87 -21.69
N LYS A 511 -5.86 -23.63 -22.07
CA LYS A 511 -4.51 -23.10 -22.25
C LYS A 511 -4.48 -21.59 -22.06
N LEU A 512 -3.53 -21.12 -21.29
CA LEU A 512 -3.10 -19.71 -21.27
C LEU A 512 -1.81 -19.60 -22.09
N ARG A 513 -1.79 -18.60 -22.99
CA ARG A 513 -0.59 -18.32 -23.80
C ARG A 513 0.53 -17.75 -22.93
N GLU A 514 1.72 -17.73 -23.46
CA GLU A 514 2.85 -16.97 -22.90
C GLU A 514 2.56 -15.46 -22.91
N GLY A 515 3.07 -14.77 -21.90
CA GLY A 515 3.00 -13.31 -21.81
C GLY A 515 1.57 -12.78 -21.65
N ILE A 516 0.79 -13.34 -20.74
CA ILE A 516 -0.50 -12.77 -20.34
C ILE A 516 -0.27 -11.37 -19.75
N PRO A 517 -0.93 -10.32 -20.26
CA PRO A 517 -0.77 -8.96 -19.72
C PRO A 517 -1.19 -8.86 -18.26
N GLY A 518 -0.53 -8.02 -17.47
CA GLY A 518 -0.91 -7.70 -16.09
C GLY A 518 -2.15 -6.79 -15.99
N ALA A 519 -3.25 -7.19 -16.63
CA ALA A 519 -4.51 -6.46 -16.63
C ALA A 519 -5.52 -7.12 -15.68
N PRO A 520 -6.34 -6.34 -14.95
CA PRO A 520 -7.30 -6.88 -13.96
C PRO A 520 -8.37 -7.79 -14.60
N ILE A 521 -8.81 -7.46 -15.82
CA ILE A 521 -9.75 -8.25 -16.64
C ILE A 521 -9.14 -8.39 -18.02
N LEU A 522 -9.17 -9.60 -18.55
CA LEU A 522 -8.63 -9.89 -19.87
C LEU A 522 -9.73 -9.93 -20.96
N GLN A 523 -9.31 -9.61 -22.19
CA GLN A 523 -10.13 -9.79 -23.39
C GLN A 523 -9.96 -11.21 -23.97
N GLU A 524 -8.79 -11.82 -23.75
CA GLU A 524 -8.45 -13.19 -24.14
C GLU A 524 -7.58 -13.86 -23.06
N PRO A 525 -8.11 -14.92 -22.38
CA PRO A 525 -9.50 -15.42 -22.42
C PRO A 525 -10.49 -14.37 -21.97
N LYS A 526 -11.65 -14.32 -22.61
CA LYS A 526 -12.67 -13.31 -22.32
C LYS A 526 -13.18 -13.42 -20.87
N GLU A 527 -13.25 -12.28 -20.21
CA GLU A 527 -13.75 -12.13 -18.84
C GLU A 527 -12.89 -12.82 -17.74
N MET A 528 -11.76 -13.41 -18.10
CA MET A 528 -10.80 -13.91 -17.10
C MET A 528 -10.32 -12.74 -16.24
N LYS A 529 -10.35 -12.93 -14.93
CA LYS A 529 -9.87 -11.95 -13.95
C LYS A 529 -8.50 -12.36 -13.42
N GLN A 530 -7.70 -11.37 -13.06
CA GLN A 530 -6.45 -11.59 -12.36
C GLN A 530 -6.47 -10.95 -10.97
N GLY A 531 -5.87 -11.63 -10.01
CA GLY A 531 -5.71 -11.20 -8.63
C GLY A 531 -4.38 -10.52 -8.36
N ALA A 532 -4.26 -9.97 -7.15
CA ALA A 532 -3.02 -9.40 -6.64
C ALA A 532 -2.04 -10.51 -6.24
N ASN A 533 -0.83 -10.46 -6.79
CA ASN A 533 0.29 -11.30 -6.36
C ASN A 533 0.88 -10.78 -5.03
N SER A 534 1.86 -11.47 -4.46
CA SER A 534 2.47 -11.07 -3.18
C SER A 534 3.27 -9.78 -3.21
N MET A 535 3.56 -9.23 -4.40
CA MET A 535 4.11 -7.87 -4.56
C MET A 535 3.02 -6.79 -4.50
N GLY A 536 1.75 -7.18 -4.44
CA GLY A 536 0.60 -6.26 -4.48
C GLY A 536 0.23 -5.80 -5.89
N SER A 537 0.86 -6.31 -6.94
CA SER A 537 0.52 -6.01 -8.34
C SER A 537 -0.41 -7.08 -8.93
N VAL A 538 -1.23 -6.69 -9.91
CA VAL A 538 -2.13 -7.61 -10.61
C VAL A 538 -1.39 -8.35 -11.72
N GLY A 539 -1.61 -9.65 -11.80
CA GLY A 539 -1.02 -10.51 -12.82
C GLY A 539 0.24 -11.24 -12.35
N TYR A 540 0.99 -11.75 -13.32
CA TYR A 540 2.18 -12.56 -13.07
C TYR A 540 3.37 -11.71 -12.61
N THR A 541 4.13 -12.22 -11.65
CA THR A 541 5.50 -11.80 -11.34
C THR A 541 6.41 -13.02 -11.31
N GLY A 542 7.54 -12.95 -11.98
CA GLY A 542 8.45 -14.08 -12.14
C GLY A 542 9.26 -14.41 -10.89
N PRO A 543 9.89 -15.60 -10.87
CA PRO A 543 10.87 -15.98 -9.86
C PRO A 543 11.97 -14.96 -9.63
N LYS A 544 12.24 -14.67 -8.35
CA LYS A 544 13.36 -13.81 -7.92
C LYS A 544 13.82 -14.19 -6.51
N PRO A 545 14.29 -15.42 -6.28
CA PRO A 545 14.78 -15.82 -4.96
C PRO A 545 16.02 -15.00 -4.58
N PRO A 546 16.35 -14.86 -3.29
CA PRO A 546 17.60 -14.25 -2.86
C PRO A 546 18.83 -14.93 -3.47
N VAL A 547 19.89 -14.15 -3.74
CA VAL A 547 21.14 -14.72 -4.28
C VAL A 547 21.81 -15.59 -3.22
N GLY A 548 22.05 -16.86 -3.56
CA GLY A 548 22.69 -17.84 -2.67
C GLY A 548 21.70 -18.72 -1.88
N ASP A 549 20.40 -18.48 -2.00
CA ASP A 549 19.41 -19.44 -1.52
C ASP A 549 19.41 -20.71 -2.39
N PRO A 550 19.04 -21.87 -1.84
CA PRO A 550 18.74 -23.05 -2.65
C PRO A 550 17.71 -22.76 -3.73
N ALA A 551 17.62 -23.61 -4.74
CA ALA A 551 16.59 -23.47 -5.76
C ALA A 551 15.19 -23.49 -5.12
N HIS A 552 14.39 -22.44 -5.39
CA HIS A 552 13.00 -22.39 -4.99
C HIS A 552 12.10 -23.16 -5.94
N HIS A 553 10.96 -23.66 -5.45
CA HIS A 553 9.96 -24.42 -6.20
C HIS A 553 8.73 -23.56 -6.48
N TYR A 554 8.39 -23.42 -7.76
CA TYR A 554 7.25 -22.62 -8.23
C TYR A 554 6.13 -23.54 -8.67
N HIS A 555 5.06 -23.58 -7.87
CA HIS A 555 3.91 -24.47 -8.04
C HIS A 555 2.80 -23.79 -8.85
N PHE A 556 2.68 -24.11 -10.13
CA PHE A 556 1.56 -23.64 -10.96
C PHE A 556 0.39 -24.60 -10.83
N GLN A 557 -0.63 -24.21 -10.10
CA GLN A 557 -1.75 -25.02 -9.65
C GLN A 557 -3.03 -24.63 -10.40
N VAL A 558 -3.73 -25.59 -10.99
CA VAL A 558 -4.99 -25.38 -11.72
C VAL A 558 -6.11 -26.10 -11.00
N PHE A 559 -7.23 -25.42 -10.79
CA PHE A 559 -8.44 -25.89 -10.13
C PHE A 559 -9.62 -25.78 -11.09
N ALA A 560 -10.38 -26.84 -11.27
CA ALA A 560 -11.63 -26.85 -12.01
C ALA A 560 -12.80 -26.66 -11.06
N LEU A 561 -13.71 -25.73 -11.38
CA LEU A 561 -14.82 -25.34 -10.52
C LEU A 561 -16.18 -25.67 -11.14
N ASP A 562 -17.18 -25.96 -10.30
CA ASP A 562 -18.58 -26.17 -10.70
C ASP A 562 -19.39 -24.85 -10.82
N VAL A 563 -18.78 -23.71 -10.58
CA VAL A 563 -19.37 -22.37 -10.74
C VAL A 563 -18.73 -21.64 -11.90
N LYS A 564 -19.49 -20.76 -12.57
CA LYS A 564 -18.99 -19.95 -13.69
C LYS A 564 -18.12 -18.79 -13.21
N THR A 565 -18.42 -18.25 -12.03
CA THR A 565 -17.69 -17.12 -11.41
C THR A 565 -17.62 -17.32 -9.91
N LEU A 566 -16.53 -16.87 -9.33
CA LEU A 566 -16.33 -16.82 -7.87
C LEU A 566 -17.04 -15.62 -7.22
N GLY A 567 -17.61 -14.70 -8.01
CA GLY A 567 -18.24 -13.49 -7.49
C GLY A 567 -17.26 -12.46 -6.93
N LEU A 568 -15.95 -12.65 -7.17
CA LEU A 568 -14.91 -11.75 -6.71
C LEU A 568 -14.62 -10.64 -7.73
N ASP A 569 -14.26 -9.46 -7.24
CA ASP A 569 -13.75 -8.39 -8.07
C ASP A 569 -12.34 -8.70 -8.59
N PRO A 570 -11.92 -8.11 -9.72
CA PRO A 570 -10.53 -8.15 -10.17
C PRO A 570 -9.58 -7.64 -9.10
N GLY A 571 -8.38 -8.24 -9.00
CA GLY A 571 -7.40 -7.88 -7.98
C GLY A 571 -7.62 -8.53 -6.62
N ALA A 572 -8.57 -9.47 -6.48
CA ALA A 572 -8.74 -10.25 -5.25
C ALA A 572 -7.42 -10.89 -4.81
N ASN A 573 -7.19 -10.97 -3.51
CA ASN A 573 -6.00 -11.62 -2.96
C ASN A 573 -6.17 -13.15 -2.91
N ARG A 574 -5.06 -13.85 -2.65
CA ARG A 574 -5.03 -15.32 -2.58
C ARG A 574 -6.04 -15.89 -1.60
N ASP A 575 -6.15 -15.33 -0.40
CA ASP A 575 -7.04 -15.84 0.65
C ASP A 575 -8.52 -15.67 0.27
N GLY A 576 -8.87 -14.55 -0.38
CA GLY A 576 -10.22 -14.32 -0.92
C GLY A 576 -10.59 -15.35 -1.97
N VAL A 577 -9.67 -15.65 -2.89
CA VAL A 577 -9.87 -16.67 -3.93
C VAL A 577 -10.01 -18.07 -3.31
N LEU A 578 -9.13 -18.44 -2.37
CA LEU A 578 -9.20 -19.75 -1.69
C LEU A 578 -10.54 -19.93 -0.95
N ARG A 579 -11.01 -18.91 -0.23
CA ARG A 579 -12.33 -18.97 0.45
C ARG A 579 -13.48 -19.11 -0.56
N ALA A 580 -13.43 -18.35 -1.65
CA ALA A 580 -14.48 -18.42 -2.68
C ALA A 580 -14.50 -19.75 -3.46
N MET A 581 -13.36 -20.45 -3.50
CA MET A 581 -13.24 -21.79 -4.11
C MET A 581 -13.76 -22.91 -3.21
N GLU A 582 -13.88 -22.67 -1.90
CA GLU A 582 -14.27 -23.71 -0.93
C GLU A 582 -15.63 -24.32 -1.28
N GLY A 583 -15.66 -25.65 -1.36
CA GLY A 583 -16.87 -26.40 -1.74
C GLY A 583 -17.21 -26.38 -3.24
N HIS A 584 -16.41 -25.69 -4.09
CA HIS A 584 -16.66 -25.60 -5.53
C HIS A 584 -15.65 -26.33 -6.41
N VAL A 585 -14.56 -26.86 -5.85
CA VAL A 585 -13.50 -27.52 -6.61
C VAL A 585 -13.92 -28.95 -7.01
N LEU A 586 -13.97 -29.21 -8.30
CA LEU A 586 -14.27 -30.54 -8.88
C LEU A 586 -13.00 -31.38 -9.02
N GLY A 587 -11.87 -30.77 -9.37
CA GLY A 587 -10.59 -31.43 -9.54
C GLY A 587 -9.46 -30.42 -9.56
N ARG A 588 -8.23 -30.91 -9.37
CA ARG A 588 -7.05 -30.06 -9.26
C ARG A 588 -5.80 -30.75 -9.83
N GLY A 589 -4.82 -29.95 -10.22
CA GLY A 589 -3.53 -30.44 -10.70
C GLY A 589 -2.46 -29.36 -10.66
N GLN A 590 -1.19 -29.74 -10.80
CA GLN A 590 -0.09 -28.78 -10.79
C GLN A 590 1.09 -29.23 -11.65
N ILE A 591 1.92 -28.26 -12.02
CA ILE A 591 3.28 -28.45 -12.50
C ILE A 591 4.22 -27.61 -11.66
N ILE A 592 5.41 -28.12 -11.40
CA ILE A 592 6.43 -27.46 -10.57
C ILE A 592 7.61 -27.10 -11.46
N GLY A 593 8.10 -25.88 -11.36
CA GLY A 593 9.38 -25.45 -11.92
C GLY A 593 10.32 -25.02 -10.81
N THR A 594 11.61 -24.99 -11.07
CA THR A 594 12.64 -24.57 -10.11
C THR A 594 13.42 -23.37 -10.61
N PHE A 595 13.88 -22.50 -9.72
CA PHE A 595 14.80 -21.41 -10.10
C PHE A 595 15.72 -21.05 -8.93
N GLU A 596 17.00 -20.85 -9.25
CA GLU A 596 18.06 -20.44 -8.34
C GLU A 596 18.78 -19.22 -8.90
N ARG A 597 19.05 -18.22 -8.06
CA ARG A 597 19.94 -17.09 -8.43
C ARG A 597 21.34 -17.38 -7.93
N LYS A 598 22.22 -17.73 -8.86
CA LYS A 598 23.63 -18.02 -8.54
C LYS A 598 24.41 -16.74 -8.27
N MET A 599 25.33 -16.79 -7.31
CA MET A 599 26.34 -15.73 -7.16
C MET A 599 27.17 -15.64 -8.44
N ALA A 600 27.36 -14.41 -8.94
CA ALA A 600 28.30 -14.21 -10.06
C ALA A 600 29.68 -14.70 -9.62
N THR A 601 30.18 -15.74 -10.22
CA THR A 601 31.58 -16.14 -10.09
C THR A 601 32.43 -15.04 -10.71
N LYS A 602 33.29 -14.38 -9.86
CA LYS A 602 34.27 -13.38 -10.32
C LYS A 602 35.30 -14.01 -11.24
#